data_dd77662ecd065c08c277c20998e44790
#
_entry.id   dd77662ecd065c08c277c20998e44790
#
_cell.length_a   1.000
_cell.length_b   1.000
_cell.length_c   1.000
_cell.angle_alpha   90.00
_cell.angle_beta   90.00
_cell.angle_gamma   90.00
#
_symmetry.space_group_name_H-M   'P 1'
#
loop_
_entity.id
_entity.type
_entity.pdbx_description
1 polymer ?
#
loop_
_entity_poly.entity_id
_entity_poly.type
_entity_poly.pdbx_seq_one_letter_code
_entity_poly.pdbx_strand_id
1 'polypeptide(L)'
;MQQQNRRRGRLSSKTNAAASSDTEPQKKVTESKPRLPAMDSMRFFLIGYIAIGHFIACATRDPLLLKMLSQVNVVVGAFFVLSGYVAAYTASELNKYEHTEKRFLPTKVAYTIQRVMGYYPLYFATQILFMPVFLIADVTYNGWAKSALHAGLTFSLSQAWFPSHAELWNAPTWFLSALTFAFVVLPYALPSIAKLKRKGLQRLFVKLILLTCLVKFAYCYDVSGFAFFEGTMPPKTHPSWMFWNSVRFSPLFSTIDVLIGAVSARLVMIDGVEKVNFDSVLQKPVIPLLLMIGLIVGRGYSIVSMSDAIARSIFVPLFAWFTMNIHRETVSSSPRASQFSISSVLSWKPLTYLGAISFPIYILHGPIGQIFYKRVVANKIFGFVFTSKPEFFPVWIGIVLVSAAIVNEVFLKNKKVQELSKNVSNSLVSLSISE
;
A
#
# COMPACT_ATOMS: atom_id res chain seq x y z
N MET A 1 39.22 -39.05 -64.23
CA MET A 1 40.16 -38.18 -64.99
C MET A 1 40.56 -37.09 -64.05
N GLN A 2 41.71 -37.24 -63.37
CA GLN A 2 43.00 -36.56 -63.70
C GLN A 2 42.90 -35.06 -63.44
N GLN A 3 43.72 -34.39 -62.65
CA GLN A 3 45.03 -34.53 -61.99
C GLN A 3 45.27 -33.19 -61.33
N GLN A 4 45.72 -33.16 -60.05
CA GLN A 4 47.08 -32.78 -59.62
C GLN A 4 47.67 -31.46 -60.17
N ASN A 5 48.01 -30.52 -59.24
CA ASN A 5 49.39 -30.22 -58.86
C ASN A 5 49.46 -29.05 -57.84
N ARG A 6 49.96 -29.24 -56.70
CA ARG A 6 51.25 -28.95 -56.03
C ARG A 6 52.12 -27.78 -56.61
N ARG A 7 52.40 -26.83 -55.65
CA ARG A 7 53.72 -26.31 -55.23
C ARG A 7 53.59 -25.15 -54.32
N ARG A 8 53.98 -25.27 -53.05
CA ARG A 8 55.31 -25.02 -52.43
C ARG A 8 55.81 -23.60 -52.62
N GLY A 9 55.98 -22.89 -51.51
CA GLY A 9 57.20 -22.11 -51.30
C GLY A 9 57.05 -20.88 -50.43
N ARG A 10 57.54 -20.95 -49.25
CA ARG A 10 58.55 -20.16 -48.50
C ARG A 10 58.06 -19.03 -47.58
N LEU A 11 58.37 -19.28 -46.34
CA LEU A 11 58.83 -18.41 -45.26
C LEU A 11 59.28 -16.99 -45.62
N SER A 12 58.73 -16.00 -44.90
CA SER A 12 59.52 -14.88 -44.40
C SER A 12 58.94 -14.39 -43.07
N SER A 13 59.82 -14.26 -42.10
CA SER A 13 59.68 -13.91 -40.72
C SER A 13 59.54 -12.41 -40.49
N LYS A 14 59.08 -12.06 -39.24
CA LYS A 14 59.17 -10.76 -38.53
C LYS A 14 58.00 -9.80 -38.81
N THR A 15 57.33 -9.25 -37.85
CA THR A 15 57.78 -8.63 -36.60
C THR A 15 56.59 -8.47 -35.66
N ASN A 16 56.86 -8.58 -34.40
CA ASN A 16 55.94 -8.23 -33.25
C ASN A 16 55.47 -6.79 -33.36
N ALA A 17 54.16 -6.58 -33.31
CA ALA A 17 53.57 -5.34 -32.81
C ALA A 17 52.46 -5.74 -31.84
N ALA A 18 52.72 -5.48 -30.57
CA ALA A 18 51.74 -5.58 -29.49
C ALA A 18 50.61 -4.57 -29.74
N ALA A 19 49.46 -5.06 -30.18
CA ALA A 19 48.21 -4.30 -30.14
C ALA A 19 47.67 -4.44 -28.74
N SER A 20 47.86 -3.39 -27.92
CA SER A 20 47.11 -3.17 -26.69
C SER A 20 45.63 -3.08 -27.04
N SER A 21 44.90 -4.13 -26.79
CA SER A 21 43.43 -4.09 -26.79
C SER A 21 43.00 -3.33 -25.53
N ASP A 22 42.86 -2.02 -25.65
CA ASP A 22 42.04 -1.20 -24.77
C ASP A 22 40.61 -1.68 -24.95
N THR A 23 40.26 -2.70 -24.18
CA THR A 23 38.87 -3.08 -23.94
C THR A 23 38.28 -1.99 -23.06
N GLU A 24 37.66 -0.98 -23.71
CA GLU A 24 36.75 -0.08 -22.99
C GLU A 24 35.82 -0.93 -22.09
N PRO A 25 35.68 -0.58 -20.80
CA PRO A 25 34.76 -1.29 -19.95
C PRO A 25 33.35 -1.10 -20.53
N GLN A 26 32.80 -2.17 -21.11
CA GLN A 26 31.40 -2.20 -21.53
C GLN A 26 30.56 -1.68 -20.36
N LYS A 27 30.02 -0.47 -20.53
CA LYS A 27 29.02 0.10 -19.66
C LYS A 27 27.90 -0.92 -19.53
N LYS A 28 27.86 -1.69 -18.41
CA LYS A 28 26.74 -2.56 -18.11
C LYS A 28 25.48 -1.70 -18.17
N VAL A 29 24.72 -1.87 -19.25
CA VAL A 29 23.38 -1.32 -19.37
C VAL A 29 22.60 -1.94 -18.21
N THR A 30 22.41 -1.18 -17.16
CA THR A 30 21.53 -1.56 -16.06
C THR A 30 20.12 -1.49 -16.61
N GLU A 31 19.57 -2.62 -17.02
CA GLU A 31 18.17 -2.71 -17.40
C GLU A 31 17.31 -2.16 -16.26
N SER A 32 16.54 -1.13 -16.59
CA SER A 32 15.61 -0.53 -15.63
C SER A 32 14.54 -1.56 -15.28
N LYS A 33 14.17 -1.62 -13.99
CA LYS A 33 13.09 -2.52 -13.54
C LYS A 33 11.82 -2.28 -14.33
N PRO A 34 11.10 -3.32 -14.79
CA PRO A 34 9.79 -3.14 -15.40
C PRO A 34 8.86 -2.43 -14.43
N ARG A 35 8.14 -1.46 -14.96
CA ARG A 35 7.07 -0.80 -14.20
C ARG A 35 5.93 -1.78 -13.98
N LEU A 36 5.28 -1.72 -12.82
CA LEU A 36 4.11 -2.53 -12.46
C LEU A 36 2.85 -1.63 -12.39
N PRO A 37 2.31 -1.18 -13.54
CA PRO A 37 1.21 -0.22 -13.55
C PRO A 37 -0.07 -0.77 -12.91
N ALA A 38 -0.29 -2.08 -12.95
CA ALA A 38 -1.41 -2.73 -12.27
C ALA A 38 -1.44 -2.45 -10.76
N MET A 39 -0.29 -2.24 -10.11
CA MET A 39 -0.22 -1.90 -8.69
C MET A 39 -0.82 -0.53 -8.37
N ASP A 40 -0.72 0.41 -9.30
CA ASP A 40 -1.34 1.73 -9.15
C ASP A 40 -2.87 1.61 -9.20
N SER A 41 -3.39 0.86 -10.16
CA SER A 41 -4.85 0.60 -10.27
C SER A 41 -5.40 -0.16 -9.06
N MET A 42 -4.65 -1.11 -8.51
CA MET A 42 -5.04 -1.80 -7.27
C MET A 42 -5.22 -0.81 -6.10
N ARG A 43 -4.36 0.21 -5.98
CA ARG A 43 -4.52 1.27 -4.97
C ARG A 43 -5.84 2.01 -5.15
N PHE A 44 -6.23 2.31 -6.39
CA PHE A 44 -7.50 2.98 -6.66
C PHE A 44 -8.70 2.15 -6.22
N PHE A 45 -8.75 0.86 -6.55
CA PHE A 45 -9.86 0.00 -6.13
C PHE A 45 -9.94 -0.13 -4.60
N LEU A 46 -8.80 -0.27 -3.94
CA LEU A 46 -8.75 -0.34 -2.48
C LEU A 46 -9.25 0.96 -1.83
N ILE A 47 -8.77 2.11 -2.30
CA ILE A 47 -9.19 3.39 -1.72
C ILE A 47 -10.63 3.74 -2.06
N GLY A 48 -11.08 3.42 -3.27
CA GLY A 48 -12.48 3.57 -3.67
C GLY A 48 -13.42 2.81 -2.74
N TYR A 49 -13.10 1.54 -2.47
CA TYR A 49 -13.85 0.73 -1.52
C TYR A 49 -13.88 1.37 -0.12
N ILE A 50 -12.72 1.80 0.39
CA ILE A 50 -12.61 2.40 1.73
C ILE A 50 -13.34 3.74 1.81
N ALA A 51 -13.18 4.61 0.82
CA ALA A 51 -13.84 5.92 0.81
C ALA A 51 -15.37 5.77 0.77
N ILE A 52 -15.87 4.89 -0.09
CA ILE A 52 -17.31 4.56 -0.15
C ILE A 52 -17.76 3.98 1.18
N GLY A 53 -17.04 3.00 1.72
CA GLY A 53 -17.39 2.31 2.96
C GLY A 53 -17.47 3.22 4.18
N HIS A 54 -16.63 4.25 4.27
CA HIS A 54 -16.68 5.22 5.36
C HIS A 54 -17.98 6.03 5.39
N PHE A 55 -18.62 6.26 4.24
CA PHE A 55 -19.81 7.11 4.13
C PHE A 55 -21.02 6.39 3.54
N ILE A 56 -20.96 5.07 3.32
CA ILE A 56 -22.06 4.30 2.71
C ILE A 56 -23.38 4.42 3.45
N ALA A 57 -23.33 4.57 4.78
CA ALA A 57 -24.52 4.81 5.60
C ALA A 57 -25.22 6.14 5.29
N CYS A 58 -24.58 7.06 4.58
CA CYS A 58 -25.19 8.30 4.08
C CYS A 58 -25.86 8.09 2.72
N ALA A 59 -25.53 7.00 1.99
CA ALA A 59 -26.03 6.72 0.67
C ALA A 59 -27.24 5.78 0.66
N THR A 60 -27.30 4.84 1.62
CA THR A 60 -28.32 3.79 1.61
C THR A 60 -28.70 3.37 3.01
N ARG A 61 -29.90 2.77 3.12
CA ARG A 61 -30.39 2.05 4.31
C ARG A 61 -30.48 0.54 4.06
N ASP A 62 -30.16 0.10 2.85
CA ASP A 62 -30.17 -1.32 2.52
C ASP A 62 -29.15 -2.08 3.39
N PRO A 63 -29.62 -3.08 4.19
CA PRO A 63 -28.73 -3.77 5.13
C PRO A 63 -27.65 -4.59 4.45
N LEU A 64 -27.92 -5.11 3.25
CA LEU A 64 -26.95 -5.90 2.49
C LEU A 64 -25.81 -5.02 1.98
N LEU A 65 -26.14 -3.89 1.33
CA LEU A 65 -25.14 -2.94 0.85
C LEU A 65 -24.30 -2.38 2.00
N LEU A 66 -24.95 -2.05 3.14
CA LEU A 66 -24.25 -1.61 4.34
C LEU A 66 -23.26 -2.68 4.83
N LYS A 67 -23.69 -3.93 4.98
CA LYS A 67 -22.83 -5.03 5.43
C LYS A 67 -21.70 -5.31 4.44
N MET A 68 -21.95 -5.22 3.13
CA MET A 68 -20.93 -5.48 2.11
C MET A 68 -19.88 -4.38 2.04
N LEU A 69 -20.29 -3.10 2.04
CA LEU A 69 -19.40 -1.98 1.76
C LEU A 69 -18.75 -1.37 3.01
N SER A 70 -19.27 -1.63 4.22
CA SER A 70 -18.67 -1.15 5.48
C SER A 70 -17.47 -1.97 6.00
N GLN A 71 -17.05 -3.03 5.29
CA GLN A 71 -15.96 -3.90 5.73
C GLN A 71 -14.55 -3.29 5.52
N VAL A 72 -14.42 -1.99 5.75
CA VAL A 72 -13.18 -1.23 5.53
C VAL A 72 -12.01 -1.74 6.37
N ASN A 73 -12.27 -2.23 7.59
CA ASN A 73 -11.25 -2.79 8.47
C ASN A 73 -10.61 -4.07 7.93
N VAL A 74 -11.34 -4.82 7.10
CA VAL A 74 -10.81 -6.02 6.43
C VAL A 74 -9.90 -5.61 5.29
N VAL A 75 -10.34 -4.67 4.46
CA VAL A 75 -9.65 -4.28 3.23
C VAL A 75 -8.40 -3.43 3.49
N VAL A 76 -8.38 -2.65 4.58
CA VAL A 76 -7.21 -1.79 4.90
C VAL A 76 -5.90 -2.57 5.05
N GLY A 77 -5.96 -3.85 5.43
CA GLY A 77 -4.78 -4.72 5.48
C GLY A 77 -4.07 -4.86 4.14
N ALA A 78 -4.82 -4.84 3.03
CA ALA A 78 -4.27 -4.87 1.68
C ALA A 78 -3.36 -3.67 1.36
N PHE A 79 -3.65 -2.48 1.89
CA PHE A 79 -2.79 -1.32 1.71
C PHE A 79 -1.43 -1.47 2.39
N PHE A 80 -1.39 -2.08 3.58
CA PHE A 80 -0.12 -2.37 4.26
C PHE A 80 0.69 -3.39 3.46
N VAL A 81 0.05 -4.47 2.98
CA VAL A 81 0.70 -5.47 2.10
C VAL A 81 1.24 -4.81 0.84
N LEU A 82 0.42 -4.02 0.14
CA LEU A 82 0.83 -3.35 -1.09
C LEU A 82 1.97 -2.36 -0.86
N SER A 83 1.95 -1.63 0.26
CA SER A 83 3.03 -0.71 0.65
C SER A 83 4.35 -1.44 0.86
N GLY A 84 4.34 -2.56 1.58
CA GLY A 84 5.52 -3.40 1.77
C GLY A 84 6.02 -4.05 0.48
N TYR A 85 5.09 -4.51 -0.35
CA TYR A 85 5.39 -5.08 -1.66
C TYR A 85 6.14 -4.11 -2.56
N VAL A 86 5.59 -2.91 -2.72
CA VAL A 86 6.19 -1.85 -3.56
C VAL A 86 7.50 -1.35 -2.95
N ALA A 87 7.59 -1.22 -1.62
CA ALA A 87 8.83 -0.82 -0.95
C ALA A 87 9.96 -1.83 -1.21
N ALA A 88 9.69 -3.12 -1.09
CA ALA A 88 10.67 -4.17 -1.37
C ALA A 88 11.03 -4.22 -2.87
N TYR A 89 10.04 -4.12 -3.75
CA TYR A 89 10.26 -4.11 -5.19
C TYR A 89 11.13 -2.93 -5.63
N THR A 90 10.85 -1.73 -5.17
CA THR A 90 11.59 -0.52 -5.56
C THR A 90 12.98 -0.42 -4.92
N ALA A 91 13.19 -1.05 -3.76
CA ALA A 91 14.49 -1.08 -3.10
C ALA A 91 15.49 -2.06 -3.72
N SER A 92 15.03 -2.99 -4.58
CA SER A 92 15.84 -4.08 -5.13
C SER A 92 16.22 -3.86 -6.57
N GLU A 93 17.35 -4.44 -7.02
CA GLU A 93 17.65 -4.62 -8.46
C GLU A 93 16.99 -5.88 -9.01
N LEU A 94 16.62 -5.83 -10.29
CA LEU A 94 15.87 -6.91 -10.92
C LEU A 94 16.67 -8.20 -11.06
N ASN A 95 17.94 -8.09 -11.44
CA ASN A 95 18.79 -9.23 -11.80
C ASN A 95 19.70 -9.68 -10.67
N LYS A 96 19.84 -8.87 -9.63
CA LYS A 96 20.68 -9.21 -8.47
C LYS A 96 19.95 -8.81 -7.22
N TYR A 97 19.38 -9.82 -6.61
CA TYR A 97 18.86 -9.71 -5.25
C TYR A 97 19.94 -9.61 -4.18
N GLU A 98 21.10 -9.21 -4.58
CA GLU A 98 22.11 -8.74 -3.68
C GLU A 98 21.73 -7.33 -3.28
N HIS A 99 21.01 -7.21 -2.16
CA HIS A 99 21.06 -5.99 -1.42
C HIS A 99 22.47 -5.84 -0.89
N THR A 100 23.29 -5.21 -1.69
CA THR A 100 24.47 -4.60 -1.14
C THR A 100 23.94 -3.47 -0.25
N GLU A 101 24.41 -3.39 0.99
CA GLU A 101 24.10 -2.30 1.92
C GLU A 101 24.32 -0.90 1.29
N LYS A 102 25.07 -0.84 0.21
CA LYS A 102 25.37 0.35 -0.60
C LYS A 102 24.19 0.98 -1.34
N ARG A 103 23.00 0.34 -1.39
CA ARG A 103 21.81 0.90 -2.07
C ARG A 103 20.73 1.41 -1.15
N PHE A 104 20.76 1.10 0.10
CA PHE A 104 20.09 1.96 1.04
C PHE A 104 20.83 3.30 1.03
N LEU A 105 20.09 4.38 0.97
CA LEU A 105 20.55 5.74 1.20
C LEU A 105 21.62 5.76 2.31
N PRO A 106 22.48 6.77 2.37
CA PRO A 106 23.68 6.79 3.25
C PRO A 106 23.39 6.29 4.65
N THR A 107 22.16 6.47 5.14
CA THR A 107 21.71 5.93 6.42
C THR A 107 20.31 5.32 6.33
N LYS A 108 19.97 4.42 7.28
CA LYS A 108 18.62 3.88 7.43
C LYS A 108 17.61 4.97 7.76
N VAL A 109 18.05 5.99 8.46
CA VAL A 109 17.27 7.20 8.78
C VAL A 109 16.94 7.97 7.50
N ALA A 110 17.90 8.15 6.60
CA ALA A 110 17.66 8.79 5.31
C ALA A 110 16.60 8.06 4.46
N TYR A 111 16.58 6.72 4.48
CA TYR A 111 15.51 5.94 3.85
C TYR A 111 14.15 6.31 4.42
N THR A 112 14.03 6.31 5.76
CA THR A 112 12.77 6.64 6.45
C THR A 112 12.31 8.05 6.12
N ILE A 113 13.21 9.05 6.23
CA ILE A 113 12.90 10.45 5.92
C ILE A 113 12.36 10.59 4.50
N GLN A 114 13.04 10.00 3.50
CA GLN A 114 12.60 10.11 2.11
C GLN A 114 11.24 9.44 1.87
N ARG A 115 10.96 8.30 2.54
CA ARG A 115 9.65 7.65 2.41
C ARG A 115 8.54 8.50 3.05
N VAL A 116 8.78 9.07 4.21
CA VAL A 116 7.83 9.94 4.90
C VAL A 116 7.61 11.22 4.10
N MET A 117 8.67 11.86 3.61
CA MET A 117 8.58 13.07 2.78
C MET A 117 7.88 12.84 1.43
N GLY A 118 7.72 11.59 1.01
CA GLY A 118 6.92 11.24 -0.17
C GLY A 118 5.40 11.50 -0.02
N TYR A 119 4.87 11.54 1.20
CA TYR A 119 3.44 11.79 1.46
C TYR A 119 3.18 12.91 2.46
N TYR A 120 4.12 13.27 3.32
CA TYR A 120 3.94 14.24 4.40
C TYR A 120 3.58 15.65 3.90
N PRO A 121 4.15 16.18 2.80
CA PRO A 121 3.79 17.53 2.33
C PRO A 121 2.31 17.68 2.00
N LEU A 122 1.72 16.73 1.27
CA LEU A 122 0.29 16.78 0.97
C LEU A 122 -0.55 16.50 2.21
N TYR A 123 -0.12 15.57 3.08
CA TYR A 123 -0.75 15.32 4.36
C TYR A 123 -0.83 16.60 5.19
N PHE A 124 0.31 17.28 5.39
CA PHE A 124 0.40 18.51 6.18
C PHE A 124 -0.47 19.63 5.57
N ALA A 125 -0.37 19.85 4.26
CA ALA A 125 -1.19 20.86 3.56
C ALA A 125 -2.69 20.59 3.75
N THR A 126 -3.13 19.32 3.69
CA THR A 126 -4.52 18.95 3.91
C THR A 126 -4.94 19.19 5.36
N GLN A 127 -4.10 18.87 6.35
CA GLN A 127 -4.41 19.14 7.76
C GLN A 127 -4.59 20.64 8.00
N ILE A 128 -3.75 21.50 7.44
CA ILE A 128 -3.87 22.96 7.54
C ILE A 128 -5.13 23.46 6.84
N LEU A 129 -5.37 23.02 5.59
CA LEU A 129 -6.52 23.46 4.79
C LEU A 129 -7.86 23.15 5.48
N PHE A 130 -7.99 21.96 6.06
CA PHE A 130 -9.22 21.51 6.71
C PHE A 130 -9.21 21.70 8.24
N MET A 131 -8.19 22.36 8.80
CA MET A 131 -8.11 22.63 10.24
C MET A 131 -9.37 23.30 10.80
N PRO A 132 -10.00 24.30 10.15
CA PRO A 132 -11.24 24.88 10.64
C PRO A 132 -12.37 23.86 10.77
N VAL A 133 -12.49 22.94 9.81
CA VAL A 133 -13.50 21.85 9.83
C VAL A 133 -13.26 20.92 11.02
N PHE A 134 -12.02 20.53 11.24
CA PHE A 134 -11.63 19.65 12.34
C PHE A 134 -11.84 20.31 13.70
N LEU A 135 -11.46 21.58 13.85
CA LEU A 135 -11.63 22.33 15.08
C LEU A 135 -13.09 22.55 15.44
N ILE A 136 -13.97 22.86 14.46
CA ILE A 136 -15.42 22.98 14.72
C ILE A 136 -15.95 21.71 15.39
N ALA A 137 -15.55 20.55 14.87
CA ALA A 137 -16.03 19.29 15.42
C ALA A 137 -15.36 18.94 16.75
N ASP A 138 -14.03 19.09 16.82
CA ASP A 138 -13.23 18.61 17.94
C ASP A 138 -13.45 19.46 19.19
N VAL A 139 -13.41 20.79 19.07
CA VAL A 139 -13.66 21.71 20.19
C VAL A 139 -15.07 21.55 20.75
N THR A 140 -16.06 21.33 19.88
CA THR A 140 -17.45 21.11 20.31
C THR A 140 -17.59 19.88 21.21
N TYR A 141 -16.88 18.80 20.91
CA TYR A 141 -17.01 17.53 21.67
C TYR A 141 -15.98 17.37 22.79
N ASN A 142 -14.80 17.97 22.66
CA ASN A 142 -13.67 17.68 23.52
C ASN A 142 -13.08 18.91 24.24
N GLY A 143 -13.46 20.13 23.81
CA GLY A 143 -12.90 21.38 24.32
C GLY A 143 -11.50 21.70 23.79
N TRP A 144 -11.01 22.91 24.04
CA TRP A 144 -9.76 23.43 23.45
C TRP A 144 -8.51 22.66 23.86
N ALA A 145 -8.37 22.28 25.15
CA ALA A 145 -7.18 21.59 25.65
C ALA A 145 -6.96 20.23 24.98
N LYS A 146 -8.04 19.42 24.85
CA LYS A 146 -7.96 18.14 24.13
C LYS A 146 -7.75 18.34 22.63
N SER A 147 -8.38 19.34 22.03
CA SER A 147 -8.19 19.66 20.62
C SER A 147 -6.76 20.05 20.30
N ALA A 148 -6.06 20.76 21.18
CA ALA A 148 -4.64 21.06 21.04
C ALA A 148 -3.77 19.79 21.10
N LEU A 149 -4.06 18.87 22.04
CA LEU A 149 -3.41 17.55 22.09
C LEU A 149 -3.64 16.78 20.77
N HIS A 150 -4.87 16.76 20.28
CA HIS A 150 -5.23 16.09 19.03
C HIS A 150 -4.51 16.69 17.83
N ALA A 151 -4.36 18.01 17.77
CA ALA A 151 -3.53 18.68 16.76
C ALA A 151 -2.08 18.20 16.83
N GLY A 152 -1.48 18.18 18.01
CA GLY A 152 -0.11 17.70 18.22
C GLY A 152 0.10 16.27 17.74
N LEU A 153 -0.79 15.34 18.13
CA LEU A 153 -0.74 13.93 17.71
C LEU A 153 -0.91 13.77 16.19
N THR A 154 -1.81 14.57 15.60
CA THR A 154 -2.07 14.53 14.17
C THR A 154 -0.88 15.05 13.37
N PHE A 155 -0.37 16.25 13.68
CA PHE A 155 0.75 16.81 12.93
C PHE A 155 2.05 16.02 13.08
N SER A 156 2.26 15.35 14.21
CA SER A 156 3.42 14.47 14.44
C SER A 156 3.27 13.07 13.85
N LEU A 157 2.12 12.73 13.24
CA LEU A 157 1.80 11.36 12.78
C LEU A 157 1.95 10.30 13.87
N SER A 158 1.62 10.63 15.11
CA SER A 158 1.74 9.73 16.26
C SER A 158 0.41 9.18 16.77
N GLN A 159 -0.73 9.59 16.20
CA GLN A 159 -2.07 9.23 16.66
C GLN A 159 -2.34 7.73 16.70
N ALA A 160 -1.74 6.92 15.82
CA ALA A 160 -1.94 5.46 15.80
C ALA A 160 -1.33 4.73 17.02
N TRP A 161 -0.41 5.39 17.75
CA TRP A 161 0.16 4.85 18.99
C TRP A 161 -0.78 4.97 20.19
N PHE A 162 -1.82 5.78 20.04
CA PHE A 162 -2.81 6.05 21.09
C PHE A 162 -4.20 5.58 20.60
N PRO A 163 -4.63 4.34 20.91
CA PRO A 163 -5.82 3.72 20.32
C PRO A 163 -7.10 4.54 20.48
N SER A 164 -7.24 5.29 21.58
CA SER A 164 -8.38 6.19 21.83
C SER A 164 -8.34 7.48 21.01
N HIS A 165 -7.19 7.79 20.42
CA HIS A 165 -6.93 9.01 19.64
C HIS A 165 -6.56 8.70 18.17
N ALA A 166 -6.65 7.45 17.73
CA ALA A 166 -6.21 7.07 16.38
C ALA A 166 -7.06 7.70 15.27
N GLU A 167 -8.37 7.85 15.47
CA GLU A 167 -9.30 8.37 14.47
C GLU A 167 -9.63 9.86 14.69
N LEU A 168 -8.61 10.66 15.00
CA LEU A 168 -8.75 12.10 15.20
C LEU A 168 -8.71 12.86 13.88
N TRP A 169 -9.38 14.01 13.83
CA TRP A 169 -9.39 14.95 12.72
C TRP A 169 -9.71 14.25 11.38
N ASN A 170 -8.69 14.06 10.55
CA ASN A 170 -8.81 13.23 9.37
C ASN A 170 -8.66 11.75 9.76
N ALA A 171 -9.74 11.15 10.23
CA ALA A 171 -9.75 9.81 10.82
C ALA A 171 -8.97 8.74 10.03
N PRO A 172 -9.10 8.60 8.70
CA PRO A 172 -8.34 7.59 7.95
C PRO A 172 -6.82 7.68 8.08
N THR A 173 -6.28 8.83 8.50
CA THR A 173 -4.82 9.08 8.51
C THR A 173 -4.05 8.36 9.63
N TRP A 174 -4.73 7.67 10.54
CA TRP A 174 -4.05 6.71 11.43
C TRP A 174 -3.21 5.70 10.64
N PHE A 175 -3.64 5.34 9.43
CA PHE A 175 -2.89 4.46 8.54
C PHE A 175 -1.50 5.03 8.20
N LEU A 176 -1.38 6.33 7.92
CA LEU A 176 -0.07 6.97 7.67
C LEU A 176 0.82 6.97 8.92
N SER A 177 0.23 7.21 10.09
CA SER A 177 0.94 7.11 11.36
C SER A 177 1.52 5.70 11.56
N ALA A 178 0.72 4.65 11.33
CA ALA A 178 1.18 3.27 11.40
C ALA A 178 2.21 2.93 10.31
N LEU A 179 2.03 3.42 9.09
CA LEU A 179 2.94 3.19 7.97
C LEU A 179 4.29 3.89 8.18
N THR A 180 4.32 5.05 8.84
CA THR A 180 5.56 5.74 9.23
C THR A 180 6.46 4.81 10.03
N PHE A 181 5.92 4.11 11.03
CA PHE A 181 6.69 3.15 11.81
C PHE A 181 7.18 1.98 10.95
N ALA A 182 6.35 1.46 10.05
CA ALA A 182 6.79 0.41 9.14
C ALA A 182 7.97 0.86 8.27
N PHE A 183 8.02 2.13 7.85
CA PHE A 183 9.17 2.69 7.12
C PHE A 183 10.42 2.87 7.98
N VAL A 184 10.30 2.96 9.31
CA VAL A 184 11.44 2.86 10.23
C VAL A 184 11.97 1.43 10.28
N VAL A 185 11.10 0.43 10.25
CA VAL A 185 11.46 -1.00 10.36
C VAL A 185 12.05 -1.55 9.04
N LEU A 186 11.51 -1.13 7.89
CA LEU A 186 11.87 -1.69 6.58
C LEU A 186 13.38 -1.64 6.24
N PRO A 187 14.15 -0.57 6.48
CA PRO A 187 15.57 -0.55 6.16
C PRO A 187 16.42 -1.54 6.99
N TYR A 188 15.87 -2.06 8.08
CA TYR A 188 16.48 -3.14 8.85
C TYR A 188 16.02 -4.51 8.36
N ALA A 189 14.75 -4.63 8.00
CA ALA A 189 14.14 -5.91 7.60
C ALA A 189 14.50 -6.30 6.16
N LEU A 190 14.50 -5.35 5.21
CA LEU A 190 14.70 -5.64 3.79
C LEU A 190 16.04 -6.31 3.47
N PRO A 191 17.20 -5.90 4.03
CA PRO A 191 18.46 -6.58 3.79
C PRO A 191 18.44 -8.03 4.28
N SER A 192 17.80 -8.29 5.44
CA SER A 192 17.66 -9.62 5.99
C SER A 192 16.76 -10.52 5.12
N ILE A 193 15.62 -9.96 4.66
CA ILE A 193 14.71 -10.64 3.74
C ILE A 193 15.42 -10.99 2.42
N ALA A 194 16.24 -10.08 1.92
CA ALA A 194 16.95 -10.28 0.66
C ALA A 194 17.95 -11.42 0.68
N LYS A 195 18.62 -11.63 1.80
CA LYS A 195 19.61 -12.73 1.99
C LYS A 195 18.94 -14.12 2.06
N LEU A 196 17.62 -14.19 2.29
CA LEU A 196 16.93 -15.47 2.45
C LEU A 196 16.77 -16.19 1.11
N LYS A 197 17.06 -17.49 1.09
CA LYS A 197 16.71 -18.40 0.00
C LYS A 197 15.19 -18.67 0.00
N ARG A 198 14.66 -19.19 -1.12
CA ARG A 198 13.23 -19.46 -1.32
C ARG A 198 12.56 -20.17 -0.14
N LYS A 199 13.14 -21.27 0.36
CA LYS A 199 12.59 -22.00 1.54
C LYS A 199 12.55 -21.14 2.80
N GLY A 200 13.57 -20.27 3.01
CA GLY A 200 13.61 -19.33 4.13
C GLY A 200 12.51 -18.28 4.02
N LEU A 201 12.28 -17.72 2.83
CA LEU A 201 11.20 -16.76 2.56
C LEU A 201 9.81 -17.39 2.75
N GLN A 202 9.61 -18.62 2.28
CA GLN A 202 8.34 -19.32 2.47
C GLN A 202 8.05 -19.55 3.97
N ARG A 203 9.08 -19.98 4.74
CA ARG A 203 8.93 -20.12 6.19
C ARG A 203 8.65 -18.79 6.88
N LEU A 204 9.33 -17.72 6.48
CA LEU A 204 9.09 -16.38 7.02
C LEU A 204 7.68 -15.89 6.67
N PHE A 205 7.23 -16.08 5.45
CA PHE A 205 5.87 -15.74 5.02
C PHE A 205 4.81 -16.43 5.89
N VAL A 206 4.93 -17.74 6.09
CA VAL A 206 4.02 -18.52 6.95
C VAL A 206 4.08 -18.02 8.39
N LYS A 207 5.30 -17.80 8.95
CA LYS A 207 5.45 -17.26 10.30
C LYS A 207 4.77 -15.90 10.49
N LEU A 208 4.88 -14.99 9.52
CA LEU A 208 4.24 -13.68 9.58
C LEU A 208 2.71 -13.80 9.51
N ILE A 209 2.17 -14.69 8.68
CA ILE A 209 0.74 -14.97 8.63
C ILE A 209 0.25 -15.56 9.95
N LEU A 210 0.95 -16.54 10.49
CA LEU A 210 0.59 -17.12 11.79
C LEU A 210 0.65 -16.07 12.91
N LEU A 211 1.67 -15.20 12.89
CA LEU A 211 1.79 -14.12 13.88
C LEU A 211 0.64 -13.12 13.78
N THR A 212 0.29 -12.68 12.57
CA THR A 212 -0.85 -11.75 12.41
C THR A 212 -2.17 -12.41 12.80
N CYS A 213 -2.36 -13.71 12.50
CA CYS A 213 -3.52 -14.46 12.96
C CYS A 213 -3.55 -14.57 14.50
N LEU A 214 -2.44 -14.97 15.11
CA LEU A 214 -2.35 -15.13 16.57
C LEU A 214 -2.74 -13.84 17.30
N VAL A 215 -2.20 -12.70 16.87
CA VAL A 215 -2.54 -11.39 17.46
C VAL A 215 -4.02 -11.08 17.33
N LYS A 216 -4.63 -11.38 16.18
CA LYS A 216 -6.06 -11.12 15.95
C LYS A 216 -6.96 -12.12 16.67
N PHE A 217 -6.54 -13.36 16.78
CA PHE A 217 -7.24 -14.36 17.59
C PHE A 217 -7.16 -14.05 19.09
N ALA A 218 -6.02 -13.54 19.57
CA ALA A 218 -5.88 -13.12 20.96
C ALA A 218 -6.90 -12.05 21.36
N TYR A 219 -7.22 -11.13 20.44
CA TYR A 219 -8.31 -10.16 20.64
C TYR A 219 -9.69 -10.83 20.81
N CYS A 220 -9.90 -11.94 20.13
CA CYS A 220 -11.22 -12.60 20.08
C CYS A 220 -11.39 -13.69 21.14
N TYR A 221 -10.40 -13.93 22.01
CA TYR A 221 -10.42 -15.10 22.89
C TYR A 221 -11.56 -15.07 23.92
N ASP A 222 -11.94 -13.90 24.39
CA ASP A 222 -13.02 -13.68 25.37
C ASP A 222 -14.40 -13.43 24.71
N VAL A 223 -14.46 -13.50 23.39
CA VAL A 223 -15.69 -13.37 22.62
C VAL A 223 -16.26 -14.76 22.31
N SER A 224 -17.54 -14.92 22.38
CA SER A 224 -18.25 -16.17 22.08
C SER A 224 -17.83 -16.76 20.75
N GLY A 225 -17.42 -18.05 20.76
CA GLY A 225 -16.95 -18.75 19.56
C GLY A 225 -15.71 -18.14 18.92
N PHE A 226 -14.84 -17.47 19.69
CA PHE A 226 -13.67 -16.75 19.19
C PHE A 226 -14.00 -15.76 18.08
N ALA A 227 -15.16 -15.12 18.15
CA ALA A 227 -15.67 -14.17 17.17
C ALA A 227 -15.87 -14.74 15.74
N PHE A 228 -15.86 -16.04 15.55
CA PHE A 228 -16.16 -16.65 14.25
C PHE A 228 -17.63 -16.45 13.86
N PHE A 229 -18.53 -16.37 14.85
CA PHE A 229 -19.98 -16.25 14.64
C PHE A 229 -20.52 -14.87 15.01
N GLU A 230 -19.66 -13.95 15.44
CA GLU A 230 -20.05 -12.64 15.97
C GLU A 230 -20.55 -11.68 14.88
N GLY A 231 -20.09 -11.85 13.64
CA GLY A 231 -20.37 -10.91 12.58
C GLY A 231 -19.60 -9.58 12.73
N THR A 232 -20.10 -8.54 12.09
CA THR A 232 -19.55 -7.19 12.22
C THR A 232 -20.15 -6.50 13.44
N MET A 233 -19.40 -6.39 14.53
CA MET A 233 -19.81 -5.58 15.67
C MET A 233 -19.29 -4.14 15.55
N PRO A 234 -20.12 -3.13 15.90
CA PRO A 234 -19.61 -1.78 16.08
C PRO A 234 -18.51 -1.80 17.15
N PRO A 235 -17.33 -1.23 16.90
CA PRO A 235 -16.20 -1.30 17.85
C PRO A 235 -16.54 -0.83 19.27
N LYS A 236 -17.44 0.16 19.39
CA LYS A 236 -17.84 0.73 20.67
C LYS A 236 -18.74 -0.17 21.53
N THR A 237 -19.39 -1.16 20.94
CA THR A 237 -20.25 -2.12 21.65
C THR A 237 -19.54 -3.41 22.01
N HIS A 238 -18.30 -3.59 21.54
CA HIS A 238 -17.49 -4.74 21.87
C HIS A 238 -16.99 -4.65 23.31
N PRO A 239 -17.10 -5.71 24.13
CA PRO A 239 -16.64 -5.69 25.53
C PRO A 239 -15.16 -5.26 25.66
N SER A 240 -14.30 -5.76 24.76
CA SER A 240 -12.86 -5.47 24.72
C SER A 240 -12.51 -4.39 23.68
N TRP A 241 -13.36 -3.37 23.46
CA TRP A 241 -13.16 -2.40 22.39
C TRP A 241 -11.82 -1.64 22.44
N MET A 242 -11.29 -1.37 23.63
CA MET A 242 -9.95 -0.76 23.78
C MET A 242 -8.85 -1.67 23.26
N PHE A 243 -8.91 -2.95 23.57
CA PHE A 243 -7.96 -3.93 23.06
C PHE A 243 -8.12 -4.11 21.55
N TRP A 244 -9.34 -4.16 21.05
CA TRP A 244 -9.65 -4.16 19.62
C TRP A 244 -9.03 -2.96 18.89
N ASN A 245 -9.21 -1.75 19.40
CA ASN A 245 -8.60 -0.56 18.83
C ASN A 245 -7.08 -0.58 18.92
N SER A 246 -6.53 -1.13 20.02
CA SER A 246 -5.08 -1.31 20.17
C SER A 246 -4.50 -2.24 19.09
N VAL A 247 -5.18 -3.34 18.76
CA VAL A 247 -4.78 -4.25 17.68
C VAL A 247 -4.99 -3.63 16.31
N ARG A 248 -6.15 -2.99 16.09
CA ARG A 248 -6.56 -2.45 14.79
C ARG A 248 -5.65 -1.33 14.31
N PHE A 249 -5.30 -0.40 15.18
CA PHE A 249 -4.52 0.80 14.84
C PHE A 249 -3.02 0.65 15.07
N SER A 250 -2.58 -0.37 15.80
CA SER A 250 -1.19 -0.53 16.21
C SER A 250 -0.20 -0.45 15.04
N PRO A 251 0.78 0.46 15.11
CA PRO A 251 1.88 0.49 14.15
C PRO A 251 2.69 -0.83 14.11
N LEU A 252 2.84 -1.48 15.26
CA LEU A 252 3.56 -2.76 15.37
C LEU A 252 2.86 -3.86 14.58
N PHE A 253 1.55 -4.04 14.79
CA PHE A 253 0.80 -5.10 14.12
C PHE A 253 0.57 -4.81 12.64
N SER A 254 0.41 -3.55 12.27
CA SER A 254 0.33 -3.13 10.87
C SER A 254 1.65 -3.39 10.12
N THR A 255 2.78 -3.29 10.80
CA THR A 255 4.09 -3.61 10.23
C THR A 255 4.22 -5.08 9.83
N ILE A 256 3.52 -6.01 10.50
CA ILE A 256 3.49 -7.42 10.10
C ILE A 256 2.87 -7.56 8.70
N ASP A 257 1.76 -6.89 8.42
CA ASP A 257 1.10 -6.88 7.11
C ASP A 257 2.04 -6.26 6.03
N VAL A 258 2.81 -5.21 6.36
CA VAL A 258 3.85 -4.63 5.49
C VAL A 258 4.96 -5.64 5.19
N LEU A 259 5.44 -6.37 6.20
CA LEU A 259 6.47 -7.39 6.02
C LEU A 259 5.98 -8.59 5.19
N ILE A 260 4.70 -8.98 5.31
CA ILE A 260 4.07 -9.97 4.43
C ILE A 260 4.18 -9.52 2.98
N GLY A 261 3.88 -8.25 2.69
CA GLY A 261 4.02 -7.67 1.36
C GLY A 261 5.47 -7.69 0.85
N ALA A 262 6.43 -7.30 1.69
CA ALA A 262 7.85 -7.31 1.34
C ALA A 262 8.37 -8.71 1.02
N VAL A 263 8.02 -9.70 1.82
CA VAL A 263 8.38 -11.12 1.59
C VAL A 263 7.73 -11.65 0.32
N SER A 264 6.47 -11.28 0.05
CA SER A 264 5.74 -11.65 -1.17
C SER A 264 6.43 -11.13 -2.42
N ALA A 265 6.84 -9.85 -2.44
CA ALA A 265 7.62 -9.28 -3.53
C ALA A 265 8.91 -10.06 -3.76
N ARG A 266 9.65 -10.35 -2.69
CA ARG A 266 10.91 -11.10 -2.75
C ARG A 266 10.72 -12.51 -3.31
N LEU A 267 9.66 -13.21 -2.93
CA LEU A 267 9.33 -14.56 -3.45
C LEU A 267 9.16 -14.55 -4.97
N VAL A 268 8.39 -13.57 -5.50
CA VAL A 268 8.20 -13.46 -6.96
C VAL A 268 9.52 -13.18 -7.67
N MET A 269 10.30 -12.28 -7.12
CA MET A 269 11.53 -11.82 -7.76
C MET A 269 12.61 -12.92 -7.79
N ILE A 270 12.71 -13.78 -6.75
CA ILE A 270 13.64 -14.94 -6.75
C ILE A 270 13.24 -16.00 -7.78
N ASP A 271 11.93 -16.18 -8.00
CA ASP A 271 11.46 -17.18 -8.94
C ASP A 271 11.86 -16.84 -10.39
N GLY A 272 12.13 -15.56 -10.67
CA GLY A 272 12.43 -15.09 -12.03
C GLY A 272 11.23 -15.20 -12.96
N VAL A 273 11.35 -14.59 -14.14
CA VAL A 273 10.30 -14.61 -15.18
C VAL A 273 10.16 -15.98 -15.83
N GLU A 274 11.25 -16.74 -15.88
CA GLU A 274 11.33 -18.01 -16.63
C GLU A 274 10.57 -19.18 -15.99
N LYS A 275 10.26 -19.09 -14.69
CA LYS A 275 9.61 -20.19 -13.93
C LYS A 275 8.10 -20.01 -13.74
N VAL A 276 7.47 -19.12 -14.49
CA VAL A 276 6.02 -18.92 -14.40
C VAL A 276 5.30 -20.01 -15.18
N ASN A 277 4.66 -20.93 -14.48
CA ASN A 277 3.81 -21.93 -15.09
C ASN A 277 2.34 -21.42 -15.15
N PHE A 278 1.96 -20.84 -16.30
CA PHE A 278 0.61 -20.30 -16.52
C PHE A 278 -0.49 -21.37 -16.57
N ASP A 279 -0.12 -22.63 -16.72
CA ASP A 279 -1.10 -23.72 -16.70
C ASP A 279 -1.54 -24.06 -15.26
N SER A 280 -0.73 -23.64 -14.26
CA SER A 280 -1.09 -23.81 -12.86
C SER A 280 -2.22 -22.86 -12.44
N VAL A 281 -3.34 -23.43 -12.02
CA VAL A 281 -4.49 -22.69 -11.49
C VAL A 281 -4.10 -21.76 -10.33
N LEU A 282 -3.14 -22.18 -9.50
CA LEU A 282 -2.65 -21.40 -8.36
C LEU A 282 -1.88 -20.14 -8.77
N GLN A 283 -1.41 -20.03 -10.02
CA GLN A 283 -0.73 -18.85 -10.52
C GLN A 283 -1.67 -17.86 -11.23
N LYS A 284 -2.95 -18.19 -11.34
CA LYS A 284 -3.95 -17.29 -11.93
C LYS A 284 -4.45 -16.29 -10.90
N PRO A 285 -4.40 -14.97 -11.18
CA PRO A 285 -4.85 -13.95 -10.23
C PRO A 285 -6.36 -13.99 -9.97
N VAL A 286 -7.15 -14.60 -10.88
CA VAL A 286 -8.60 -14.72 -10.74
C VAL A 286 -9.00 -15.49 -9.48
N ILE A 287 -8.24 -16.50 -9.08
CA ILE A 287 -8.59 -17.36 -7.95
C ILE A 287 -8.58 -16.57 -6.61
N PRO A 288 -7.45 -15.95 -6.19
CA PRO A 288 -7.47 -15.16 -4.97
C PRO A 288 -8.43 -13.97 -5.05
N LEU A 289 -8.67 -13.38 -6.24
CA LEU A 289 -9.66 -12.33 -6.43
C LEU A 289 -11.07 -12.82 -6.10
N LEU A 290 -11.50 -13.96 -6.67
CA LEU A 290 -12.81 -14.55 -6.39
C LEU A 290 -12.97 -14.95 -4.92
N LEU A 291 -11.90 -15.46 -4.28
CA LEU A 291 -11.93 -15.79 -2.85
C LEU A 291 -12.09 -14.53 -1.99
N MET A 292 -11.42 -13.43 -2.31
CA MET A 292 -11.58 -12.15 -1.61
C MET A 292 -12.99 -11.59 -1.78
N ILE A 293 -13.53 -11.60 -3.01
CA ILE A 293 -14.91 -11.16 -3.29
C ILE A 293 -15.89 -12.08 -2.55
N GLY A 294 -15.70 -13.40 -2.62
CA GLY A 294 -16.54 -14.37 -1.92
C GLY A 294 -16.55 -14.17 -0.40
N LEU A 295 -15.42 -13.83 0.19
CA LEU A 295 -15.34 -13.49 1.62
C LEU A 295 -16.17 -12.26 1.95
N ILE A 296 -16.03 -11.16 1.21
CA ILE A 296 -16.77 -9.91 1.45
C ILE A 296 -18.26 -10.11 1.23
N VAL A 297 -18.66 -10.77 0.13
CA VAL A 297 -20.05 -11.03 -0.23
C VAL A 297 -20.66 -12.04 0.75
N GLY A 298 -19.96 -13.12 1.08
CA GLY A 298 -20.44 -14.14 2.03
C GLY A 298 -20.71 -13.55 3.43
N ARG A 299 -19.87 -12.61 3.88
CA ARG A 299 -20.13 -11.85 5.12
C ARG A 299 -21.31 -10.88 4.96
N GLY A 300 -21.48 -10.25 3.79
CA GLY A 300 -22.61 -9.37 3.50
C GLY A 300 -23.94 -10.11 3.61
N TYR A 301 -24.03 -11.29 3.01
CA TYR A 301 -25.21 -12.17 3.08
C TYR A 301 -25.32 -12.93 4.41
N SER A 302 -24.41 -12.73 5.35
CA SER A 302 -24.37 -13.47 6.63
C SER A 302 -24.26 -14.99 6.48
N ILE A 303 -23.77 -15.47 5.32
CA ILE A 303 -23.41 -16.88 5.10
C ILE A 303 -22.21 -17.24 6.00
N VAL A 304 -21.32 -16.29 6.16
CA VAL A 304 -20.16 -16.39 7.03
C VAL A 304 -20.22 -15.24 8.03
N SER A 305 -20.46 -15.54 9.30
CA SER A 305 -20.52 -14.56 10.39
C SER A 305 -19.23 -14.62 11.17
N MET A 306 -18.23 -13.83 10.75
CA MET A 306 -16.96 -13.71 11.45
C MET A 306 -16.61 -12.24 11.69
N SER A 307 -15.83 -11.96 12.75
CA SER A 307 -15.37 -10.61 13.07
C SER A 307 -14.44 -10.06 11.98
N ASP A 308 -14.29 -8.73 11.93
CA ASP A 308 -13.34 -8.06 11.04
C ASP A 308 -11.89 -8.54 11.27
N ALA A 309 -11.52 -8.89 12.52
CA ALA A 309 -10.19 -9.38 12.84
C ALA A 309 -9.90 -10.71 12.12
N ILE A 310 -10.84 -11.66 12.21
CA ILE A 310 -10.72 -12.97 11.56
C ILE A 310 -10.75 -12.82 10.02
N ALA A 311 -11.71 -12.05 9.51
CA ALA A 311 -11.84 -11.81 8.08
C ALA A 311 -10.57 -11.17 7.49
N ARG A 312 -9.97 -10.20 8.18
CA ARG A 312 -8.69 -9.59 7.78
C ARG A 312 -7.54 -10.62 7.77
N SER A 313 -7.54 -11.56 8.73
CA SER A 313 -6.53 -12.63 8.79
C SER A 313 -6.58 -13.56 7.56
N ILE A 314 -7.75 -13.69 6.93
CA ILE A 314 -7.94 -14.44 5.68
C ILE A 314 -7.66 -13.54 4.47
N PHE A 315 -8.15 -12.31 4.48
CA PHE A 315 -8.06 -11.38 3.36
C PHE A 315 -6.61 -10.99 3.02
N VAL A 316 -5.77 -10.73 4.04
CA VAL A 316 -4.37 -10.30 3.87
C VAL A 316 -3.54 -11.32 3.08
N PRO A 317 -3.49 -12.63 3.43
CA PRO A 317 -2.76 -13.60 2.62
C PRO A 317 -3.34 -13.82 1.22
N LEU A 318 -4.67 -13.73 1.04
CA LEU A 318 -5.31 -13.78 -0.28
C LEU A 318 -4.89 -12.59 -1.14
N PHE A 319 -4.85 -11.40 -0.58
CA PHE A 319 -4.39 -10.21 -1.28
C PHE A 319 -2.89 -10.27 -1.63
N ALA A 320 -2.06 -10.78 -0.73
CA ALA A 320 -0.65 -11.02 -1.01
C ALA A 320 -0.48 -12.01 -2.18
N TRP A 321 -1.23 -13.11 -2.18
CA TRP A 321 -1.25 -14.08 -3.28
C TRP A 321 -1.73 -13.45 -4.61
N PHE A 322 -2.81 -12.67 -4.57
CA PHE A 322 -3.29 -11.91 -5.72
C PHE A 322 -2.21 -10.99 -6.31
N THR A 323 -1.57 -10.19 -5.45
CA THR A 323 -0.50 -9.27 -5.83
C THR A 323 0.70 -9.98 -6.46
N MET A 324 1.10 -11.13 -5.89
CA MET A 324 2.16 -11.97 -6.45
C MET A 324 1.81 -12.45 -7.87
N ASN A 325 0.59 -12.90 -8.09
CA ASN A 325 0.15 -13.40 -9.40
C ASN A 325 0.01 -12.26 -10.43
N ILE A 326 -0.49 -11.10 -10.04
CA ILE A 326 -0.51 -9.90 -10.90
C ILE A 326 0.90 -9.49 -11.31
N HIS A 327 1.87 -9.51 -10.37
CA HIS A 327 3.26 -9.21 -10.71
C HIS A 327 3.83 -10.21 -11.73
N ARG A 328 3.66 -11.52 -11.50
CA ARG A 328 4.11 -12.56 -12.42
C ARG A 328 3.50 -12.38 -13.82
N GLU A 329 2.19 -12.12 -13.88
CA GLU A 329 1.48 -11.92 -15.14
C GLU A 329 1.95 -10.65 -15.87
N THR A 330 2.25 -9.55 -15.14
CA THR A 330 2.71 -8.29 -15.72
C THR A 330 4.11 -8.39 -16.33
N VAL A 331 5.03 -9.14 -15.71
CA VAL A 331 6.43 -9.23 -16.18
C VAL A 331 6.67 -10.39 -17.14
N SER A 332 5.68 -11.27 -17.32
CA SER A 332 5.79 -12.38 -18.24
C SER A 332 5.68 -11.93 -19.69
N SER A 333 6.68 -12.28 -20.48
CA SER A 333 6.72 -12.05 -21.94
C SER A 333 5.99 -13.12 -22.74
N SER A 334 5.19 -13.98 -22.11
CA SER A 334 4.54 -15.09 -22.82
C SER A 334 3.51 -14.58 -23.82
N PRO A 335 3.57 -15.02 -25.10
CA PRO A 335 2.54 -14.72 -26.11
C PRO A 335 1.14 -15.23 -25.74
N ARG A 336 1.06 -16.12 -24.74
CA ARG A 336 -0.21 -16.64 -24.16
C ARG A 336 -0.79 -15.74 -23.07
N ALA A 337 -0.11 -14.66 -22.67
CA ALA A 337 -0.75 -13.62 -21.87
C ALA A 337 -1.84 -13.01 -22.73
N SER A 338 -3.09 -13.49 -22.56
CA SER A 338 -4.23 -13.07 -23.38
C SER A 338 -4.38 -11.54 -23.26
N GLN A 339 -4.81 -10.90 -24.35
CA GLN A 339 -5.14 -9.45 -24.34
C GLN A 339 -6.13 -9.06 -23.24
N PHE A 340 -6.82 -10.05 -22.66
CA PHE A 340 -7.83 -9.91 -21.60
C PHE A 340 -7.37 -10.47 -20.24
N SER A 341 -6.08 -10.41 -19.93
CA SER A 341 -5.60 -10.77 -18.59
C SER A 341 -6.00 -9.72 -17.54
N ILE A 342 -6.13 -10.14 -16.27
CA ILE A 342 -6.45 -9.20 -15.17
C ILE A 342 -5.37 -8.13 -15.06
N SER A 343 -4.11 -8.48 -15.24
CA SER A 343 -3.00 -7.51 -15.21
C SER A 343 -3.07 -6.53 -16.37
N SER A 344 -3.52 -6.94 -17.57
CA SER A 344 -3.69 -6.03 -18.71
C SER A 344 -4.84 -5.03 -18.45
N VAL A 345 -5.97 -5.50 -17.90
CA VAL A 345 -7.07 -4.63 -17.49
C VAL A 345 -6.63 -3.64 -16.43
N LEU A 346 -5.94 -4.10 -15.38
CA LEU A 346 -5.41 -3.23 -14.33
C LEU A 346 -4.30 -2.29 -14.84
N SER A 347 -3.64 -2.60 -15.95
CA SER A 347 -2.62 -1.74 -16.56
C SER A 347 -3.19 -0.74 -17.56
N TRP A 348 -4.52 -0.71 -17.77
CA TRP A 348 -5.18 0.22 -18.64
C TRP A 348 -4.97 1.68 -18.18
N LYS A 349 -4.57 2.56 -19.12
CA LYS A 349 -4.16 3.94 -18.81
C LYS A 349 -5.14 4.73 -17.94
N PRO A 350 -6.47 4.72 -18.16
CA PRO A 350 -7.40 5.40 -17.27
C PRO A 350 -7.37 4.87 -15.83
N LEU A 351 -7.28 3.55 -15.64
CA LEU A 351 -7.19 2.96 -14.30
C LEU A 351 -5.87 3.29 -13.61
N THR A 352 -4.77 3.31 -14.34
CA THR A 352 -3.48 3.72 -13.79
C THR A 352 -3.43 5.21 -13.44
N TYR A 353 -4.15 6.07 -14.20
CA TYR A 353 -4.34 7.47 -13.81
C TYR A 353 -5.13 7.60 -12.50
N LEU A 354 -6.24 6.87 -12.37
CA LEU A 354 -7.00 6.81 -11.12
C LEU A 354 -6.13 6.27 -9.96
N GLY A 355 -5.23 5.35 -10.26
CA GLY A 355 -4.20 4.89 -9.32
C GLY A 355 -3.22 5.99 -8.92
N ALA A 356 -2.81 6.84 -9.83
CA ALA A 356 -1.93 7.97 -9.55
C ALA A 356 -2.58 9.01 -8.61
N ILE A 357 -3.90 9.22 -8.74
CA ILE A 357 -4.65 10.12 -7.84
C ILE A 357 -5.17 9.42 -6.57
N SER A 358 -4.86 8.14 -6.36
CA SER A 358 -5.36 7.37 -5.22
C SER A 358 -4.95 7.96 -3.86
N PHE A 359 -3.73 8.50 -3.75
CA PHE A 359 -3.29 9.14 -2.51
C PHE A 359 -4.04 10.48 -2.24
N PRO A 360 -4.21 11.40 -3.20
CA PRO A 360 -5.15 12.52 -3.04
C PRO A 360 -6.58 12.09 -2.66
N ILE A 361 -7.16 11.05 -3.29
CA ILE A 361 -8.48 10.51 -2.89
C ILE A 361 -8.45 10.11 -1.41
N TYR A 362 -7.41 9.36 -1.02
CA TYR A 362 -7.25 8.89 0.36
C TYR A 362 -7.20 10.03 1.37
N ILE A 363 -6.48 11.10 1.09
CA ILE A 363 -6.29 12.17 2.06
C ILE A 363 -7.50 13.13 2.12
N LEU A 364 -8.26 13.26 1.02
CA LEU A 364 -9.33 14.24 0.89
C LEU A 364 -10.73 13.68 1.22
N HIS A 365 -10.99 12.36 1.02
CA HIS A 365 -12.36 11.84 1.19
C HIS A 365 -12.89 12.03 2.61
N GLY A 366 -12.05 11.89 3.64
CA GLY A 366 -12.44 12.09 5.03
C GLY A 366 -12.86 13.53 5.35
N PRO A 367 -11.99 14.53 5.12
CA PRO A 367 -12.31 15.94 5.37
C PRO A 367 -13.51 16.44 4.53
N ILE A 368 -13.55 16.12 3.23
CA ILE A 368 -14.68 16.50 2.37
C ILE A 368 -15.97 15.82 2.87
N GLY A 369 -15.91 14.54 3.28
CA GLY A 369 -17.05 13.86 3.88
C GLY A 369 -17.52 14.51 5.18
N GLN A 370 -16.59 15.01 6.02
CA GLN A 370 -16.97 15.71 7.24
C GLN A 370 -17.73 17.01 6.98
N ILE A 371 -17.39 17.75 5.92
CA ILE A 371 -18.11 18.99 5.56
C ILE A 371 -19.60 18.71 5.35
N PHE A 372 -19.93 17.62 4.65
CA PHE A 372 -21.32 17.33 4.26
C PHE A 372 -22.06 16.42 5.26
N TYR A 373 -21.36 15.48 5.89
CA TYR A 373 -21.98 14.40 6.64
C TYR A 373 -21.74 14.45 8.16
N LYS A 374 -20.78 15.24 8.65
CA LYS A 374 -20.59 15.39 10.09
C LYS A 374 -21.55 16.44 10.62
N ARG A 375 -22.53 16.02 11.44
CA ARG A 375 -23.67 16.83 11.89
C ARG A 375 -23.29 18.24 12.38
N VAL A 376 -22.28 18.32 13.27
CA VAL A 376 -21.85 19.61 13.85
C VAL A 376 -21.27 20.54 12.80
N VAL A 377 -20.50 19.99 11.83
CA VAL A 377 -19.88 20.76 10.77
C VAL A 377 -20.92 21.18 9.74
N ALA A 378 -21.69 20.23 9.22
CA ALA A 378 -22.67 20.49 8.16
C ALA A 378 -23.76 21.47 8.62
N ASN A 379 -24.30 21.31 9.85
CA ASN A 379 -25.27 22.26 10.39
C ASN A 379 -24.70 23.67 10.53
N LYS A 380 -23.42 23.81 10.92
CA LYS A 380 -22.79 25.13 11.06
C LYS A 380 -22.55 25.80 9.71
N ILE A 381 -22.26 25.01 8.65
CA ILE A 381 -21.97 25.55 7.32
C ILE A 381 -23.25 25.74 6.49
N PHE A 382 -24.16 24.76 6.50
CA PHE A 382 -25.31 24.70 5.58
C PHE A 382 -26.66 24.83 6.29
N GLY A 383 -26.72 24.77 7.61
CA GLY A 383 -27.97 24.71 8.37
C GLY A 383 -28.65 23.32 8.39
N PHE A 384 -28.13 22.33 7.67
CA PHE A 384 -28.64 20.96 7.60
C PHE A 384 -27.53 19.94 7.33
N VAL A 385 -27.87 18.65 7.41
CA VAL A 385 -26.92 17.54 7.18
C VAL A 385 -27.33 16.74 5.95
N PHE A 386 -26.40 16.45 5.07
CA PHE A 386 -26.64 15.72 3.82
C PHE A 386 -26.95 14.22 3.99
N THR A 387 -26.89 13.68 5.21
CA THR A 387 -27.30 12.31 5.51
C THR A 387 -28.80 12.04 5.25
N SER A 388 -29.63 13.08 5.17
CA SER A 388 -31.02 13.00 4.76
C SER A 388 -31.25 13.07 3.24
N LYS A 389 -30.18 13.18 2.49
CA LYS A 389 -30.17 13.33 1.01
C LYS A 389 -29.26 12.29 0.38
N PRO A 390 -29.67 11.02 0.32
CA PRO A 390 -28.85 9.93 -0.22
C PRO A 390 -28.46 10.15 -1.69
N GLU A 391 -29.27 10.86 -2.45
CA GLU A 391 -29.03 11.27 -3.85
C GLU A 391 -27.80 12.17 -4.01
N PHE A 392 -27.34 12.82 -2.94
CA PHE A 392 -26.12 13.63 -2.94
C PHE A 392 -24.83 12.79 -2.92
N PHE A 393 -24.92 11.51 -2.58
CA PHE A 393 -23.72 10.67 -2.43
C PHE A 393 -22.87 10.54 -3.69
N PRO A 394 -23.44 10.32 -4.89
CA PRO A 394 -22.66 10.36 -6.15
C PRO A 394 -22.01 11.71 -6.40
N VAL A 395 -22.67 12.83 -6.03
CA VAL A 395 -22.09 14.17 -6.16
C VAL A 395 -20.89 14.33 -5.24
N TRP A 396 -20.98 13.85 -3.99
CA TRP A 396 -19.85 13.82 -3.07
C TRP A 396 -18.67 13.01 -3.62
N ILE A 397 -18.92 11.82 -4.21
CA ILE A 397 -17.88 11.03 -4.88
C ILE A 397 -17.23 11.85 -6.00
N GLY A 398 -18.02 12.51 -6.84
CA GLY A 398 -17.55 13.40 -7.91
C GLY A 398 -16.65 14.52 -7.36
N ILE A 399 -17.07 15.20 -6.29
CA ILE A 399 -16.28 16.25 -5.62
C ILE A 399 -14.94 15.68 -5.14
N VAL A 400 -14.92 14.52 -4.51
CA VAL A 400 -13.66 13.88 -4.04
C VAL A 400 -12.74 13.56 -5.21
N LEU A 401 -13.26 12.99 -6.30
CA LEU A 401 -12.46 12.61 -7.48
C LEU A 401 -11.89 13.84 -8.19
N VAL A 402 -12.72 14.88 -8.41
CA VAL A 402 -12.28 16.13 -9.04
C VAL A 402 -11.25 16.85 -8.18
N SER A 403 -11.49 16.97 -6.87
CA SER A 403 -10.54 17.57 -5.94
C SER A 403 -9.21 16.79 -5.91
N ALA A 404 -9.26 15.47 -5.95
CA ALA A 404 -8.07 14.62 -6.01
C ALA A 404 -7.29 14.82 -7.31
N ALA A 405 -7.97 14.95 -8.45
CA ALA A 405 -7.33 15.23 -9.74
C ALA A 405 -6.67 16.62 -9.73
N ILE A 406 -7.37 17.64 -9.23
CA ILE A 406 -6.81 19.00 -9.10
C ILE A 406 -5.56 19.00 -8.22
N VAL A 407 -5.62 18.37 -7.04
CA VAL A 407 -4.47 18.29 -6.12
C VAL A 407 -3.31 17.53 -6.74
N ASN A 408 -3.56 16.49 -7.52
CA ASN A 408 -2.50 15.78 -8.24
C ASN A 408 -1.80 16.68 -9.25
N GLU A 409 -2.55 17.42 -10.06
CA GLU A 409 -1.99 18.28 -11.12
C GLU A 409 -1.34 19.55 -10.55
N VAL A 410 -2.00 20.21 -9.60
CA VAL A 410 -1.59 21.53 -9.11
C VAL A 410 -0.57 21.44 -7.99
N PHE A 411 -0.64 20.40 -7.12
CA PHE A 411 0.23 20.28 -5.97
C PHE A 411 1.31 19.21 -6.17
N LEU A 412 0.93 17.94 -6.42
CA LEU A 412 1.91 16.84 -6.49
C LEU A 412 2.84 16.91 -7.69
N LYS A 413 2.34 17.36 -8.86
CA LYS A 413 3.16 17.54 -10.06
C LYS A 413 3.86 18.90 -10.14
N ASN A 414 3.62 19.80 -9.19
CA ASN A 414 4.25 21.11 -9.16
C ASN A 414 5.75 20.98 -8.85
N LYS A 415 6.59 21.45 -9.75
CA LYS A 415 8.05 21.37 -9.61
C LYS A 415 8.56 22.09 -8.35
N LYS A 416 8.00 23.26 -8.01
CA LYS A 416 8.40 23.98 -6.79
C LYS A 416 8.09 23.21 -5.52
N VAL A 417 6.92 22.54 -5.46
CA VAL A 417 6.54 21.69 -4.31
C VAL A 417 7.47 20.48 -4.22
N GLN A 418 7.79 19.85 -5.35
CA GLN A 418 8.71 18.71 -5.40
C GLN A 418 10.14 19.12 -4.97
N GLU A 419 10.64 20.26 -5.45
CA GLU A 419 11.94 20.82 -5.07
C GLU A 419 11.98 21.18 -3.58
N LEU A 420 10.94 21.86 -3.06
CA LEU A 420 10.84 22.16 -1.64
C LEU A 420 10.86 20.89 -0.79
N SER A 421 10.05 19.90 -1.14
CA SER A 421 10.00 18.61 -0.44
C SER A 421 11.36 17.90 -0.46
N LYS A 422 12.06 17.92 -1.61
CA LYS A 422 13.40 17.36 -1.75
C LYS A 422 14.43 18.10 -0.91
N ASN A 423 14.40 19.43 -0.89
CA ASN A 423 15.32 20.24 -0.13
C ASN A 423 15.14 20.02 1.39
N VAL A 424 13.89 20.02 1.87
CA VAL A 424 13.59 19.69 3.28
C VAL A 424 14.06 18.27 3.61
N SER A 425 13.78 17.30 2.73
CA SER A 425 14.26 15.92 2.92
C SER A 425 15.78 15.85 3.03
N ASN A 426 16.50 16.52 2.14
CA ASN A 426 17.97 16.54 2.14
C ASN A 426 18.53 17.22 3.40
N SER A 427 17.93 18.32 3.84
CA SER A 427 18.32 19.00 5.07
C SER A 427 18.13 18.13 6.31
N LEU A 428 17.00 17.40 6.40
CA LEU A 428 16.77 16.46 7.49
C LEU A 428 17.75 15.27 7.46
N VAL A 429 18.09 14.78 6.26
CA VAL A 429 19.09 13.72 6.10
C VAL A 429 20.49 14.22 6.50
N SER A 430 20.89 15.42 6.11
CA SER A 430 22.20 15.96 6.49
C SER A 430 22.33 16.14 8.00
N LEU A 431 21.30 16.61 8.68
CA LEU A 431 21.25 16.70 10.15
C LEU A 431 21.40 15.32 10.81
N SER A 432 20.79 14.27 10.24
CA SER A 432 20.90 12.91 10.78
C SER A 432 22.25 12.22 10.55
N ILE A 433 23.15 12.81 9.77
CA ILE A 433 24.49 12.26 9.48
C ILE A 433 25.55 13.01 10.32
N SER A 434 25.25 14.24 10.75
CA SER A 434 26.16 15.07 11.55
C SER A 434 26.15 14.69 13.04
N GLU A 435 25.24 13.89 13.50
CA GLU A 435 25.19 13.25 14.81
C GLU A 435 25.79 11.82 14.76
#